data_42d92ef43185fcbe9aaa6fd7becb403f
#
_entry.id   42d92ef43185fcbe9aaa6fd7becb403f
#
_cell.length_a   1.000
_cell.length_b   1.000
_cell.length_c   1.000
_cell.angle_alpha   90.00
_cell.angle_beta   90.00
_cell.angle_gamma   90.00
#
_symmetry.space_group_name_H-M   'P 1'
#
loop_
_entity.id
_entity.type
_entity.pdbx_description
1 polymer ?
#
loop_
_entity_poly.entity_id
_entity_poly.type
_entity_poly.pdbx_seq_one_letter_code
_entity_poly.pdbx_strand_id
1 'polypeptide(L)'
;MSEPLDPKKYHVINEEGKRNIIFVSLLFILVLSPLLMYGYYKFAVYRPSQTDKEITLEIKKGQGVFEIADSLYQHDAINSKFLFLIYVYVNRLDDDIQAGVYTIKAGSNVVEITEQLLHGMDDVRITFLEGWRIEEFAREANLKLEDVDYKKFISEAQQYEGYLFPDTYFLTRDIQIPELVSTLRDTFNEKTKDILTSANLERAGLTKEQAVILASIVEREVKSDEDRKIVAGILIKRWKENLKLDADATTQYATAYQKSCLAKDYCAAEAPIKDEKNITWWPSSLSNEDLQNDSPYNTRKNIGLPPSPISSVSISSLSAVLNSRSSDYYYYLNDMEGNTHYARTLEEHNVNIQKYLLSQ
;
A
#
# COMPACT_ATOMS: atom_id res chain seq x y z
N MET A 1 -42.64 60.48 20.67
CA MET A 1 -42.85 59.65 21.86
C MET A 1 -42.62 58.19 21.41
N SER A 2 -41.52 57.62 21.81
CA SER A 2 -41.24 56.22 21.55
C SER A 2 -42.02 55.36 22.54
N GLU A 3 -42.80 54.39 22.06
CA GLU A 3 -43.50 53.40 22.89
C GLU A 3 -42.55 52.74 23.88
N PRO A 4 -42.96 52.59 25.16
CA PRO A 4 -42.12 51.86 26.12
C PRO A 4 -42.02 50.39 25.72
N LEU A 5 -40.82 49.86 25.67
CA LEU A 5 -40.51 48.47 25.39
C LEU A 5 -41.27 47.54 26.35
N ASP A 6 -42.15 46.70 25.84
CA ASP A 6 -42.89 45.70 26.63
C ASP A 6 -41.92 44.63 27.17
N PRO A 7 -41.72 44.54 28.51
CA PRO A 7 -40.81 43.60 29.13
C PRO A 7 -41.14 42.12 28.90
N LYS A 8 -42.37 41.81 28.47
CA LYS A 8 -42.79 40.44 28.15
C LYS A 8 -42.37 39.96 26.76
N LYS A 9 -41.86 40.88 25.92
CA LYS A 9 -41.39 40.60 24.56
C LYS A 9 -39.91 40.23 24.51
N TYR A 10 -39.17 40.41 25.59
CA TYR A 10 -37.72 40.18 25.62
C TYR A 10 -37.35 39.22 26.77
N HIS A 11 -36.77 38.07 26.42
CA HIS A 11 -36.17 37.21 27.41
C HIS A 11 -34.89 37.89 27.94
N VAL A 12 -34.93 38.42 29.14
CA VAL A 12 -33.75 38.92 29.82
C VAL A 12 -32.93 37.72 30.30
N ILE A 13 -31.80 37.46 29.66
CA ILE A 13 -30.88 36.43 30.09
C ILE A 13 -30.27 36.89 31.45
N ASN A 14 -30.53 36.15 32.51
CA ASN A 14 -29.98 36.42 33.84
C ASN A 14 -28.43 36.29 33.81
N GLU A 15 -27.75 36.77 34.85
CA GLU A 15 -26.29 36.78 34.93
C GLU A 15 -25.71 35.35 34.82
N GLU A 16 -26.37 34.31 35.33
CA GLU A 16 -25.97 32.92 35.17
C GLU A 16 -26.11 32.45 33.72
N GLY A 17 -27.20 32.84 33.04
CA GLY A 17 -27.38 32.51 31.63
C GLY A 17 -26.32 33.15 30.73
N LYS A 18 -25.95 34.41 31.01
CA LYS A 18 -24.87 35.08 30.30
C LYS A 18 -23.52 34.38 30.52
N ARG A 19 -23.22 33.98 31.75
CA ARG A 19 -21.97 33.26 32.11
C ARG A 19 -21.90 31.90 31.39
N ASN A 20 -22.99 31.17 31.37
CA ASN A 20 -23.08 29.88 30.68
C ASN A 20 -22.95 30.03 29.15
N ILE A 21 -23.55 31.05 28.54
CA ILE A 21 -23.39 31.33 27.11
C ILE A 21 -21.93 31.69 26.79
N ILE A 22 -21.29 32.53 27.59
CA ILE A 22 -19.89 32.89 27.41
C ILE A 22 -19.00 31.64 27.54
N PHE A 23 -19.24 30.80 28.55
CA PHE A 23 -18.48 29.58 28.78
C PHE A 23 -18.63 28.60 27.60
N VAL A 24 -19.87 28.35 27.13
CA VAL A 24 -20.16 27.50 25.97
C VAL A 24 -19.53 28.06 24.69
N SER A 25 -19.62 29.40 24.51
CA SER A 25 -18.99 30.05 23.36
C SER A 25 -17.46 29.92 23.36
N LEU A 26 -16.83 30.11 24.55
CA LEU A 26 -15.40 29.93 24.72
C LEU A 26 -14.97 28.46 24.47
N LEU A 27 -15.74 27.51 24.99
CA LEU A 27 -15.51 26.08 24.76
C LEU A 27 -15.62 25.73 23.28
N PHE A 28 -16.66 26.27 22.59
CA PHE A 28 -16.86 26.07 21.16
C PHE A 28 -15.70 26.65 20.34
N ILE A 29 -15.23 27.86 20.67
CA ILE A 29 -14.07 28.48 20.04
C ILE A 29 -12.82 27.63 20.29
N LEU A 30 -12.61 27.18 21.53
CA LEU A 30 -11.45 26.38 21.93
C LEU A 30 -11.36 25.04 21.15
N VAL A 31 -12.50 24.42 20.84
CA VAL A 31 -12.55 23.13 20.11
C VAL A 31 -12.56 23.35 18.61
N LEU A 32 -13.35 24.30 18.11
CA LEU A 32 -13.54 24.52 16.68
C LEU A 32 -12.33 25.19 16.03
N SER A 33 -11.65 26.11 16.74
CA SER A 33 -10.52 26.83 16.14
C SER A 33 -9.31 25.93 15.81
N PRO A 34 -8.89 24.97 16.65
CA PRO A 34 -7.84 24.01 16.27
C PRO A 34 -8.24 23.13 15.09
N LEU A 35 -9.51 22.72 15.03
CA LEU A 35 -10.04 21.90 13.94
C LEU A 35 -10.00 22.64 12.60
N LEU A 36 -10.46 23.89 12.60
CA LEU A 36 -10.41 24.77 11.42
C LEU A 36 -8.97 25.09 11.02
N MET A 37 -8.09 25.34 12.00
CA MET A 37 -6.67 25.59 11.78
C MET A 37 -5.99 24.36 11.16
N TYR A 38 -6.29 23.15 11.65
CA TYR A 38 -5.77 21.92 11.09
C TYR A 38 -6.28 21.69 9.64
N GLY A 39 -7.58 21.91 9.41
CA GLY A 39 -8.15 21.83 8.07
C GLY A 39 -7.52 22.81 7.09
N TYR A 40 -7.33 24.07 7.54
CA TYR A 40 -6.64 25.09 6.74
C TYR A 40 -5.16 24.71 6.48
N TYR A 41 -4.45 24.21 7.49
CA TYR A 41 -3.07 23.73 7.35
C TYR A 41 -2.98 22.62 6.29
N LYS A 42 -3.83 21.59 6.39
CA LYS A 42 -3.88 20.53 5.39
C LYS A 42 -4.15 21.07 3.99
N PHE A 43 -5.15 21.93 3.83
CA PHE A 43 -5.44 22.56 2.55
C PHE A 43 -4.25 23.35 2.01
N ALA A 44 -3.58 24.14 2.87
CA ALA A 44 -2.52 25.05 2.47
C ALA A 44 -1.21 24.33 2.06
N VAL A 45 -0.85 23.20 2.71
CA VAL A 45 0.38 22.44 2.36
C VAL A 45 0.24 21.66 1.05
N TYR A 46 -0.99 21.25 0.69
CA TYR A 46 -1.28 20.58 -0.58
C TYR A 46 -1.66 21.56 -1.70
N ARG A 47 -1.73 22.86 -1.42
CA ARG A 47 -2.04 23.86 -2.45
C ARG A 47 -0.84 24.01 -3.41
N PRO A 48 -1.05 23.86 -4.73
CA PRO A 48 0.01 24.06 -5.73
C PRO A 48 0.67 25.42 -5.61
N SER A 49 1.96 25.52 -5.89
CA SER A 49 2.68 26.77 -6.06
C SER A 49 2.13 27.58 -7.23
N GLN A 50 2.42 28.87 -7.26
CA GLN A 50 1.94 29.75 -8.33
C GLN A 50 2.91 29.80 -9.53
N THR A 51 4.03 29.08 -9.46
CA THR A 51 5.00 29.08 -10.55
C THR A 51 4.50 28.27 -11.74
N ASP A 52 4.62 28.87 -12.92
CA ASP A 52 4.26 28.25 -14.20
C ASP A 52 5.46 27.57 -14.90
N LYS A 53 6.64 27.60 -14.28
CA LYS A 53 7.90 27.11 -14.87
C LYS A 53 8.62 26.19 -13.91
N GLU A 54 9.41 25.30 -14.47
CA GLU A 54 10.40 24.54 -13.69
C GLU A 54 11.45 25.49 -13.11
N ILE A 55 11.81 25.25 -11.86
CA ILE A 55 12.80 26.03 -11.12
C ILE A 55 13.96 25.13 -10.76
N THR A 56 15.17 25.55 -11.07
CA THR A 56 16.38 24.89 -10.58
C THR A 56 16.87 25.60 -9.32
N LEU A 57 16.97 24.87 -8.23
CA LEU A 57 17.40 25.37 -6.92
C LEU A 57 18.61 24.58 -6.42
N GLU A 58 19.70 25.28 -6.07
CA GLU A 58 20.87 24.67 -5.43
C GLU A 58 20.77 24.82 -3.91
N ILE A 59 20.82 23.69 -3.18
CA ILE A 59 20.94 23.63 -1.72
C ILE A 59 22.37 23.25 -1.38
N LYS A 60 23.06 24.14 -0.66
CA LYS A 60 24.46 23.94 -0.28
C LYS A 60 24.58 23.08 0.99
N LYS A 61 25.66 22.32 1.08
CA LYS A 61 25.94 21.53 2.29
C LYS A 61 26.04 22.45 3.54
N GLY A 62 25.21 22.13 4.54
CA GLY A 62 25.10 22.91 5.77
C GLY A 62 24.18 24.13 5.70
N GLN A 63 23.44 24.32 4.62
CA GLN A 63 22.42 25.36 4.49
C GLN A 63 21.24 25.04 5.42
N GLY A 64 20.85 26.03 6.25
CA GLY A 64 19.76 25.85 7.21
C GLY A 64 18.38 25.87 6.55
N VAL A 65 17.38 25.20 7.18
CA VAL A 65 16.01 25.10 6.67
C VAL A 65 15.36 26.46 6.42
N PHE A 66 15.70 27.49 7.23
CA PHE A 66 15.22 28.85 7.01
C PHE A 66 15.74 29.47 5.71
N GLU A 67 17.01 29.26 5.40
CA GLU A 67 17.62 29.75 4.15
C GLU A 67 17.04 28.99 2.93
N ILE A 68 16.77 27.69 3.08
CA ILE A 68 16.10 26.87 2.07
C ILE A 68 14.68 27.40 1.82
N ALA A 69 13.92 27.67 2.88
CA ALA A 69 12.57 28.25 2.78
C ALA A 69 12.59 29.63 2.10
N ASP A 70 13.62 30.43 2.40
CA ASP A 70 13.81 31.74 1.76
C ASP A 70 14.07 31.59 0.25
N SER A 71 14.97 30.68 -0.13
CA SER A 71 15.28 30.41 -1.53
C SER A 71 14.07 29.89 -2.29
N LEU A 72 13.34 28.92 -1.74
CA LEU A 72 12.13 28.39 -2.34
C LEU A 72 11.06 29.47 -2.56
N TYR A 73 10.90 30.36 -1.58
CA TYR A 73 9.92 31.45 -1.66
C TYR A 73 10.32 32.52 -2.68
N GLN A 74 11.62 32.88 -2.75
CA GLN A 74 12.15 33.87 -3.70
C GLN A 74 12.00 33.43 -5.16
N HIS A 75 11.97 32.10 -5.39
CA HIS A 75 11.77 31.52 -6.71
C HIS A 75 10.30 31.12 -6.97
N ASP A 76 9.35 31.58 -6.14
CA ASP A 76 7.92 31.27 -6.23
C ASP A 76 7.59 29.76 -6.20
N ALA A 77 8.52 28.93 -5.71
CA ALA A 77 8.34 27.49 -5.56
C ALA A 77 7.33 27.15 -4.46
N ILE A 78 7.22 27.99 -3.43
CA ILE A 78 6.26 27.82 -2.33
C ILE A 78 5.45 29.09 -2.09
N ASN A 79 4.19 28.93 -1.69
CA ASN A 79 3.29 30.06 -1.42
C ASN A 79 3.54 30.73 -0.07
N SER A 80 4.24 30.08 0.87
CA SER A 80 4.49 30.59 2.22
C SER A 80 5.68 29.90 2.88
N LYS A 81 6.68 30.68 3.29
CA LYS A 81 7.82 30.22 4.10
C LYS A 81 7.37 29.56 5.40
N PHE A 82 6.40 30.19 6.07
CA PHE A 82 5.89 29.74 7.37
C PHE A 82 5.24 28.34 7.27
N LEU A 83 4.45 28.09 6.23
CA LEU A 83 3.84 26.77 6.01
C LEU A 83 4.89 25.71 5.72
N PHE A 84 5.91 26.00 4.91
CA PHE A 84 7.01 25.08 4.65
C PHE A 84 7.76 24.74 5.94
N LEU A 85 8.13 25.76 6.74
CA LEU A 85 8.82 25.55 8.01
C LEU A 85 7.98 24.72 9.00
N ILE A 86 6.67 25.02 9.13
CA ILE A 86 5.78 24.21 9.97
C ILE A 86 5.77 22.77 9.49
N TYR A 87 5.65 22.55 8.16
CA TYR A 87 5.59 21.20 7.60
C TYR A 87 6.87 20.42 7.91
N VAL A 88 8.03 21.01 7.68
CA VAL A 88 9.34 20.39 7.93
C VAL A 88 9.51 20.07 9.42
N TYR A 89 9.29 21.04 10.33
CA TYR A 89 9.51 20.84 11.77
C TYR A 89 8.48 19.92 12.43
N VAL A 90 7.20 20.00 12.05
CA VAL A 90 6.15 19.11 12.61
C VAL A 90 6.41 17.66 12.22
N ASN A 91 6.95 17.43 11.03
CA ASN A 91 7.28 16.08 10.55
C ASN A 91 8.73 15.67 10.88
N ARG A 92 9.53 16.53 11.56
CA ARG A 92 10.93 16.27 11.95
C ARG A 92 11.85 15.95 10.78
N LEU A 93 11.71 16.71 9.70
CA LEU A 93 12.42 16.48 8.43
C LEU A 93 13.60 17.46 8.25
N ASP A 94 13.86 18.30 9.24
CA ASP A 94 14.85 19.38 9.19
C ASP A 94 16.30 18.89 9.04
N ASP A 95 16.60 17.73 9.62
CA ASP A 95 17.94 17.12 9.56
C ASP A 95 18.13 16.22 8.32
N ASP A 96 17.03 15.86 7.64
CA ASP A 96 17.03 14.90 6.53
C ASP A 96 17.12 15.57 5.14
N ILE A 97 16.99 16.91 5.06
CA ILE A 97 17.10 17.67 3.80
C ILE A 97 18.54 17.58 3.27
N GLN A 98 18.67 17.09 2.05
CA GLN A 98 19.97 16.86 1.42
C GLN A 98 20.45 18.07 0.62
N ALA A 99 21.77 18.25 0.57
CA ALA A 99 22.40 19.23 -0.32
C ALA A 99 22.39 18.71 -1.77
N GLY A 100 22.14 19.59 -2.72
CA GLY A 100 22.08 19.20 -4.13
C GLY A 100 21.45 20.28 -5.01
N VAL A 101 21.38 20.04 -6.30
CA VAL A 101 20.67 20.93 -7.25
C VAL A 101 19.34 20.24 -7.61
N TYR A 102 18.22 20.84 -7.33
CA TYR A 102 16.89 20.28 -7.47
C TYR A 102 16.12 20.96 -8.61
N THR A 103 15.45 20.17 -9.42
CA THR A 103 14.52 20.68 -10.44
C THR A 103 13.10 20.55 -9.94
N ILE A 104 12.53 21.66 -9.46
CA ILE A 104 11.17 21.72 -8.92
C ILE A 104 10.21 21.98 -10.07
N LYS A 105 9.24 21.10 -10.24
CA LYS A 105 8.22 21.20 -11.30
C LYS A 105 7.25 22.33 -11.04
N ALA A 106 6.73 22.92 -12.12
CA ALA A 106 5.66 23.91 -12.05
C ALA A 106 4.43 23.34 -11.31
N GLY A 107 3.86 24.15 -10.39
CA GLY A 107 2.68 23.75 -9.63
C GLY A 107 2.90 22.72 -8.53
N SER A 108 4.15 22.35 -8.20
CA SER A 108 4.45 21.48 -7.05
C SER A 108 3.97 22.10 -5.74
N ASN A 109 3.47 21.29 -4.83
CA ASN A 109 3.06 21.72 -3.51
C ASN A 109 4.16 21.53 -2.46
N VAL A 110 3.96 22.03 -1.24
CA VAL A 110 4.96 21.99 -0.15
C VAL A 110 5.39 20.55 0.16
N VAL A 111 4.46 19.59 0.12
CA VAL A 111 4.74 18.19 0.43
C VAL A 111 5.66 17.59 -0.63
N GLU A 112 5.30 17.74 -1.91
CA GLU A 112 6.09 17.23 -3.05
C GLU A 112 7.50 17.83 -3.10
N ILE A 113 7.61 19.15 -2.84
CA ILE A 113 8.92 19.82 -2.78
C ILE A 113 9.75 19.26 -1.63
N THR A 114 9.17 19.15 -0.44
CA THR A 114 9.90 18.61 0.71
C THR A 114 10.35 17.17 0.45
N GLU A 115 9.51 16.33 -0.11
CA GLU A 115 9.88 14.96 -0.51
C GLU A 115 11.09 14.96 -1.46
N GLN A 116 11.10 15.82 -2.48
CA GLN A 116 12.26 15.95 -3.36
C GLN A 116 13.54 16.35 -2.60
N LEU A 117 13.45 17.29 -1.65
CA LEU A 117 14.59 17.77 -0.89
C LEU A 117 15.15 16.72 0.09
N LEU A 118 14.33 15.78 0.53
CA LEU A 118 14.75 14.69 1.41
C LEU A 118 15.52 13.60 0.66
N HIS A 119 15.21 13.38 -0.62
CA HIS A 119 15.72 12.23 -1.36
C HIS A 119 16.91 12.52 -2.29
N GLY A 120 17.34 13.77 -2.42
CA GLY A 120 18.48 14.14 -3.28
C GLY A 120 18.15 14.16 -4.78
N MET A 121 19.17 14.54 -5.60
CA MET A 121 18.99 14.79 -7.04
C MET A 121 18.87 13.54 -7.92
N ASP A 122 19.43 12.45 -7.44
CA ASP A 122 19.56 11.21 -8.23
C ASP A 122 18.54 10.13 -7.86
N ASP A 123 17.63 10.43 -6.92
CA ASP A 123 16.67 9.43 -6.47
C ASP A 123 15.53 9.25 -7.47
N VAL A 124 15.31 7.99 -7.81
CA VAL A 124 14.20 7.54 -8.64
C VAL A 124 13.04 7.14 -7.74
N ARG A 125 11.88 7.72 -7.99
CA ARG A 125 10.64 7.25 -7.37
C ARG A 125 10.18 5.96 -8.04
N ILE A 126 10.16 4.88 -7.27
CA ILE A 126 9.71 3.56 -7.71
C ILE A 126 8.60 3.05 -6.81
N THR A 127 7.53 2.51 -7.39
CA THR A 127 6.40 1.96 -6.62
C THR A 127 6.26 0.48 -6.92
N PHE A 128 6.37 -0.34 -5.88
CA PHE A 128 6.06 -1.76 -5.93
C PHE A 128 4.65 -1.98 -5.38
N LEU A 129 3.82 -2.72 -6.11
CA LEU A 129 2.41 -2.89 -5.74
C LEU A 129 2.18 -4.14 -4.87
N GLU A 130 1.12 -4.09 -4.07
CA GLU A 130 0.61 -5.22 -3.31
C GLU A 130 0.20 -6.37 -4.26
N GLY A 131 0.42 -7.60 -3.83
CA GLY A 131 0.11 -8.77 -4.64
C GLY A 131 1.07 -9.02 -5.81
N TRP A 132 2.15 -8.26 -5.94
CA TRP A 132 3.21 -8.53 -6.91
C TRP A 132 4.10 -9.68 -6.46
N ARG A 133 4.57 -10.44 -7.42
CA ARG A 133 5.60 -11.47 -7.24
C ARG A 133 6.98 -10.90 -7.55
N ILE A 134 8.01 -11.60 -7.17
CA ILE A 134 9.41 -11.12 -7.32
C ILE A 134 9.75 -10.75 -8.77
N GLU A 135 9.21 -11.43 -9.76
CA GLU A 135 9.46 -11.12 -11.16
C GLU A 135 8.86 -9.75 -11.56
N GLU A 136 7.77 -9.33 -10.95
CA GLU A 136 7.18 -8.01 -11.16
C GLU A 136 8.01 -6.91 -10.48
N PHE A 137 8.53 -7.19 -9.27
CA PHE A 137 9.52 -6.32 -8.60
C PHE A 137 10.80 -6.18 -9.45
N ALA A 138 11.35 -7.31 -9.92
CA ALA A 138 12.55 -7.33 -10.75
C ALA A 138 12.38 -6.49 -12.02
N ARG A 139 11.21 -6.61 -12.68
CA ARG A 139 10.87 -5.85 -13.89
C ARG A 139 10.85 -4.36 -13.61
N GLU A 140 10.11 -3.93 -12.58
CA GLU A 140 9.97 -2.52 -12.25
C GLU A 140 11.30 -1.90 -11.83
N ALA A 141 12.11 -2.64 -11.05
CA ALA A 141 13.45 -2.22 -10.67
C ALA A 141 14.39 -2.11 -11.88
N ASN A 142 14.43 -3.11 -12.76
CA ASN A 142 15.26 -3.10 -13.97
C ASN A 142 14.90 -1.96 -14.94
N LEU A 143 13.62 -1.56 -14.97
CA LEU A 143 13.16 -0.45 -15.82
C LEU A 143 13.60 0.92 -15.34
N LYS A 144 13.71 1.11 -14.04
CA LYS A 144 13.90 2.42 -13.43
C LYS A 144 15.29 2.65 -12.85
N LEU A 145 16.02 1.58 -12.52
CA LEU A 145 17.33 1.63 -11.88
C LEU A 145 18.41 1.17 -12.87
N GLU A 146 19.57 1.83 -12.84
CA GLU A 146 20.64 1.62 -13.83
C GLU A 146 21.36 0.29 -13.63
N ASP A 147 21.65 -0.07 -12.38
CA ASP A 147 22.49 -1.22 -12.01
C ASP A 147 21.69 -2.48 -11.59
N VAL A 148 20.37 -2.50 -11.83
CA VAL A 148 19.51 -3.62 -11.46
C VAL A 148 19.18 -4.48 -12.67
N ASP A 149 19.95 -5.57 -12.83
CA ASP A 149 19.66 -6.63 -13.80
C ASP A 149 18.50 -7.51 -13.32
N TYR A 150 17.54 -7.76 -14.19
CA TYR A 150 16.32 -8.53 -13.90
C TYR A 150 16.61 -9.94 -13.33
N LYS A 151 17.53 -10.68 -13.96
CA LYS A 151 17.85 -12.07 -13.53
C LYS A 151 18.62 -12.10 -12.24
N LYS A 152 19.59 -11.20 -12.10
CA LYS A 152 20.37 -11.09 -10.85
C LYS A 152 19.46 -10.72 -9.69
N PHE A 153 18.49 -9.78 -9.90
CA PHE A 153 17.51 -9.44 -8.87
C PHE A 153 16.71 -10.69 -8.45
N ILE A 154 16.15 -11.44 -9.41
CA ILE A 154 15.39 -12.66 -9.09
C ILE A 154 16.26 -13.66 -8.32
N SER A 155 17.49 -13.91 -8.78
CA SER A 155 18.41 -14.84 -8.11
C SER A 155 18.69 -14.46 -6.66
N GLU A 156 18.84 -13.17 -6.36
CA GLU A 156 19.09 -12.65 -5.02
C GLU A 156 17.83 -12.66 -4.15
N ALA A 157 16.68 -12.30 -4.75
CA ALA A 157 15.43 -12.02 -4.06
C ALA A 157 14.49 -13.22 -3.92
N GLN A 158 14.63 -14.29 -4.73
CA GLN A 158 13.64 -15.40 -4.80
C GLN A 158 13.35 -16.07 -3.44
N GLN A 159 14.35 -16.12 -2.55
CA GLN A 159 14.17 -16.65 -1.20
C GLN A 159 13.32 -15.75 -0.30
N TYR A 160 13.04 -14.53 -0.73
CA TYR A 160 12.29 -13.51 0.01
C TYR A 160 10.92 -13.23 -0.60
N GLU A 161 10.37 -14.14 -1.44
CA GLU A 161 8.99 -14.02 -1.93
C GLU A 161 8.02 -13.80 -0.77
N GLY A 162 7.18 -12.76 -0.85
CA GLY A 162 6.27 -12.35 0.21
C GLY A 162 6.87 -11.47 1.32
N TYR A 163 8.20 -11.32 1.35
CA TYR A 163 8.93 -10.54 2.36
C TYR A 163 9.56 -9.25 1.83
N LEU A 164 9.33 -8.91 0.57
CA LEU A 164 9.65 -7.60 0.00
C LEU A 164 8.42 -6.73 0.12
N PHE A 165 8.52 -5.61 0.87
CA PHE A 165 7.34 -4.81 1.18
C PHE A 165 6.91 -3.96 -0.02
N PRO A 166 5.63 -4.00 -0.41
CA PRO A 166 5.08 -3.15 -1.47
C PRO A 166 4.85 -1.74 -0.91
N ASP A 167 5.60 -0.78 -1.43
CA ASP A 167 5.50 0.65 -1.06
C ASP A 167 6.08 1.51 -2.20
N THR A 168 6.04 2.81 -2.03
CA THR A 168 6.76 3.74 -2.88
C THR A 168 8.09 4.09 -2.24
N TYR A 169 9.17 3.82 -2.96
CA TYR A 169 10.54 4.07 -2.54
C TYR A 169 11.17 5.19 -3.35
N PHE A 170 12.07 5.91 -2.70
CA PHE A 170 12.98 6.85 -3.34
C PHE A 170 14.37 6.24 -3.24
N LEU A 171 14.94 5.90 -4.36
CA LEU A 171 16.17 5.11 -4.45
C LEU A 171 17.16 5.79 -5.39
N THR A 172 18.44 5.75 -5.06
CA THR A 172 19.47 6.23 -5.98
C THR A 172 19.48 5.37 -7.25
N ARG A 173 19.74 5.99 -8.41
CA ARG A 173 19.69 5.28 -9.71
C ARG A 173 20.65 4.10 -9.80
N ASP A 174 21.77 4.24 -9.11
CA ASP A 174 22.89 3.29 -9.08
C ASP A 174 22.83 2.32 -7.90
N ILE A 175 21.71 2.26 -7.17
CA ILE A 175 21.53 1.34 -6.04
C ILE A 175 21.84 -0.10 -6.46
N GLN A 176 22.63 -0.78 -5.65
CA GLN A 176 23.01 -2.15 -5.93
C GLN A 176 21.91 -3.14 -5.48
N ILE A 177 21.79 -4.27 -6.18
CA ILE A 177 20.73 -5.27 -5.92
C ILE A 177 20.69 -5.73 -4.46
N PRO A 178 21.81 -6.06 -3.78
CA PRO A 178 21.77 -6.49 -2.38
C PRO A 178 21.21 -5.40 -1.44
N GLU A 179 21.56 -4.14 -1.71
CA GLU A 179 21.05 -3.00 -0.94
C GLU A 179 19.55 -2.77 -1.17
N LEU A 180 19.10 -2.84 -2.43
CA LEU A 180 17.68 -2.76 -2.79
C LEU A 180 16.87 -3.86 -2.09
N VAL A 181 17.32 -5.13 -2.18
CA VAL A 181 16.65 -6.26 -1.52
C VAL A 181 16.63 -6.07 0.00
N SER A 182 17.73 -5.59 0.61
CA SER A 182 17.77 -5.27 2.04
C SER A 182 16.76 -4.18 2.41
N THR A 183 16.71 -3.09 1.65
CA THR A 183 15.78 -1.98 1.87
C THR A 183 14.33 -2.45 1.86
N LEU A 184 13.94 -3.25 0.87
CA LEU A 184 12.59 -3.80 0.76
C LEU A 184 12.22 -4.73 1.93
N ARG A 185 13.19 -5.55 2.39
CA ARG A 185 13.02 -6.46 3.54
C ARG A 185 12.98 -5.72 4.87
N ASP A 186 13.85 -4.74 5.05
CA ASP A 186 13.88 -3.94 6.27
C ASP A 186 12.60 -3.15 6.43
N THR A 187 12.05 -2.63 5.33
CA THR A 187 10.72 -2.02 5.29
C THR A 187 9.63 -3.04 5.68
N PHE A 188 9.70 -4.27 5.18
CA PHE A 188 8.77 -5.32 5.59
C PHE A 188 8.84 -5.55 7.11
N ASN A 189 10.04 -5.72 7.66
CA ASN A 189 10.21 -5.95 9.09
C ASN A 189 9.71 -4.77 9.92
N GLU A 190 10.00 -3.53 9.53
CA GLU A 190 9.57 -2.33 10.22
C GLU A 190 8.03 -2.17 10.17
N LYS A 191 7.43 -2.29 9.00
CA LYS A 191 5.97 -2.13 8.80
C LYS A 191 5.16 -3.24 9.48
N THR A 192 5.73 -4.43 9.63
CA THR A 192 5.01 -5.60 10.19
C THR A 192 5.35 -5.89 11.66
N LYS A 193 6.30 -5.18 12.28
CA LYS A 193 6.77 -5.46 13.66
C LYS A 193 5.67 -5.51 14.71
N ASP A 194 4.67 -4.61 14.61
CA ASP A 194 3.57 -4.52 15.55
C ASP A 194 2.41 -5.48 15.23
N ILE A 195 2.45 -6.09 14.03
CA ILE A 195 1.44 -7.03 13.54
C ILE A 195 1.91 -8.47 13.74
N LEU A 196 3.11 -8.80 13.29
CA LEU A 196 3.70 -10.15 13.38
C LEU A 196 4.38 -10.40 14.74
N THR A 197 3.75 -9.96 15.83
CA THR A 197 4.23 -10.20 17.19
C THR A 197 4.00 -11.66 17.60
N SER A 198 4.83 -12.20 18.51
CA SER A 198 4.65 -13.54 19.05
C SER A 198 3.24 -13.73 19.62
N ALA A 199 2.70 -12.74 20.35
CA ALA A 199 1.36 -12.78 20.92
C ALA A 199 0.26 -12.89 19.85
N ASN A 200 0.37 -12.15 18.75
CA ASN A 200 -0.61 -12.22 17.66
C ASN A 200 -0.53 -13.56 16.91
N LEU A 201 0.67 -14.05 16.67
CA LEU A 201 0.92 -15.34 16.03
C LEU A 201 0.40 -16.51 16.86
N GLU A 202 0.69 -16.53 18.16
CA GLU A 202 0.16 -17.54 19.11
C GLU A 202 -1.36 -17.51 19.17
N ARG A 203 -1.98 -16.33 19.25
CA ARG A 203 -3.44 -16.18 19.25
C ARG A 203 -4.06 -16.74 17.97
N ALA A 204 -3.43 -16.53 16.81
CA ALA A 204 -3.88 -17.07 15.54
C ALA A 204 -3.55 -18.56 15.37
N GLY A 205 -2.65 -19.11 16.19
CA GLY A 205 -2.14 -20.49 16.06
C GLY A 205 -1.36 -20.70 14.77
N LEU A 206 -0.52 -19.73 14.40
CA LEU A 206 0.26 -19.68 13.15
C LEU A 206 1.73 -19.35 13.45
N THR A 207 2.65 -19.87 12.63
CA THR A 207 4.01 -19.32 12.55
C THR A 207 4.03 -18.06 11.69
N LYS A 208 5.10 -17.26 11.77
CA LYS A 208 5.29 -16.09 10.90
C LYS A 208 5.21 -16.48 9.43
N GLU A 209 5.86 -17.56 9.05
CA GLU A 209 5.89 -18.08 7.68
C GLU A 209 4.48 -18.47 7.21
N GLN A 210 3.74 -19.24 8.01
CA GLN A 210 2.36 -19.63 7.70
C GLN A 210 1.44 -18.40 7.54
N ALA A 211 1.61 -17.39 8.39
CA ALA A 211 0.84 -16.16 8.30
C ALA A 211 1.13 -15.40 6.99
N VAL A 212 2.40 -15.30 6.57
CA VAL A 212 2.77 -14.62 5.31
C VAL A 212 2.31 -15.44 4.09
N ILE A 213 2.45 -16.76 4.11
CA ILE A 213 1.92 -17.63 3.03
C ILE A 213 0.42 -17.43 2.86
N LEU A 214 -0.35 -17.52 3.94
CA LEU A 214 -1.80 -17.33 3.89
C LEU A 214 -2.17 -15.91 3.44
N ALA A 215 -1.46 -14.89 3.93
CA ALA A 215 -1.69 -13.50 3.54
C ALA A 215 -1.43 -13.27 2.05
N SER A 216 -0.40 -13.90 1.47
CA SER A 216 -0.11 -13.79 0.03
C SER A 216 -1.20 -14.42 -0.84
N ILE A 217 -1.89 -15.45 -0.35
CA ILE A 217 -3.05 -16.03 -1.04
C ILE A 217 -4.25 -15.08 -0.91
N VAL A 218 -4.58 -14.65 0.31
CA VAL A 218 -5.69 -13.72 0.59
C VAL A 218 -5.56 -12.41 -0.20
N GLU A 219 -4.33 -11.89 -0.34
CA GLU A 219 -4.04 -10.68 -1.12
C GLU A 219 -4.52 -10.79 -2.56
N ARG A 220 -4.41 -11.99 -3.14
CA ARG A 220 -4.78 -12.26 -4.54
C ARG A 220 -6.24 -12.69 -4.73
N GLU A 221 -6.90 -13.14 -3.66
CA GLU A 221 -8.26 -13.68 -3.73
C GLU A 221 -9.32 -12.59 -3.59
N VAL A 222 -9.15 -11.64 -2.66
CA VAL A 222 -10.20 -10.66 -2.34
C VAL A 222 -9.66 -9.27 -2.05
N LYS A 223 -10.48 -8.25 -2.34
CA LYS A 223 -10.07 -6.83 -2.21
C LYS A 223 -10.58 -6.18 -0.93
N SER A 224 -11.79 -6.54 -0.46
CA SER A 224 -12.38 -5.88 0.70
C SER A 224 -11.81 -6.43 2.00
N ASP A 225 -11.57 -5.56 2.99
CA ASP A 225 -11.00 -5.94 4.29
C ASP A 225 -11.88 -6.92 5.09
N GLU A 226 -13.20 -6.83 4.94
CA GLU A 226 -14.11 -7.77 5.60
C GLU A 226 -14.09 -9.14 4.94
N ASP A 227 -14.06 -9.19 3.60
CA ASP A 227 -13.94 -10.44 2.87
C ASP A 227 -12.58 -11.12 3.12
N ARG A 228 -11.49 -10.34 3.22
CA ARG A 228 -10.16 -10.86 3.58
C ARG A 228 -10.20 -11.66 4.89
N LYS A 229 -10.90 -11.17 5.93
CA LYS A 229 -11.01 -11.88 7.21
C LYS A 229 -11.80 -13.18 7.10
N ILE A 230 -12.88 -13.19 6.32
CA ILE A 230 -13.73 -14.36 6.13
C ILE A 230 -12.98 -15.41 5.29
N VAL A 231 -12.38 -14.99 4.15
CA VAL A 231 -11.61 -15.88 3.28
C VAL A 231 -10.39 -16.45 3.99
N ALA A 232 -9.66 -15.63 4.77
CA ALA A 232 -8.59 -16.11 5.63
C ALA A 232 -9.07 -17.20 6.59
N GLY A 233 -10.26 -17.02 7.21
CA GLY A 233 -10.88 -18.01 8.09
C GLY A 233 -11.22 -19.30 7.36
N ILE A 234 -11.74 -19.24 6.14
CA ILE A 234 -12.03 -20.40 5.29
C ILE A 234 -10.73 -21.14 4.96
N LEU A 235 -9.70 -20.45 4.47
CA LEU A 235 -8.42 -21.06 4.10
C LEU A 235 -7.74 -21.74 5.29
N ILE A 236 -7.70 -21.07 6.46
CA ILE A 236 -7.14 -21.63 7.70
C ILE A 236 -7.93 -22.88 8.16
N LYS A 237 -9.26 -22.83 8.09
CA LYS A 237 -10.11 -23.97 8.44
C LYS A 237 -9.86 -25.17 7.50
N ARG A 238 -9.89 -24.95 6.18
CA ARG A 238 -9.60 -26.00 5.19
C ARG A 238 -8.22 -26.62 5.41
N TRP A 239 -7.21 -25.78 5.62
CA TRP A 239 -5.85 -26.25 5.91
C TRP A 239 -5.77 -27.11 7.17
N LYS A 240 -6.34 -26.63 8.30
CA LYS A 240 -6.34 -27.37 9.57
C LYS A 240 -7.12 -28.69 9.53
N GLU A 241 -8.12 -28.77 8.66
CA GLU A 241 -8.92 -29.99 8.41
C GLU A 241 -8.31 -30.90 7.32
N ASN A 242 -7.07 -30.61 6.85
CA ASN A 242 -6.41 -31.35 5.76
C ASN A 242 -7.21 -31.38 4.46
N LEU A 243 -7.98 -30.36 4.18
CA LEU A 243 -8.63 -30.14 2.89
C LEU A 243 -7.71 -29.35 1.97
N LYS A 244 -7.86 -29.53 0.66
CA LYS A 244 -7.18 -28.70 -0.33
C LYS A 244 -7.63 -27.26 -0.18
N LEU A 245 -6.72 -26.29 -0.35
CA LEU A 245 -7.11 -24.88 -0.31
C LEU A 245 -7.94 -24.47 -1.53
N ASP A 246 -7.69 -25.12 -2.68
CA ASP A 246 -8.36 -24.89 -3.97
C ASP A 246 -8.32 -23.41 -4.40
N ALA A 247 -7.25 -22.69 -4.05
CA ALA A 247 -7.08 -21.27 -4.35
C ALA A 247 -6.48 -21.11 -5.76
N ASP A 248 -7.20 -20.41 -6.64
CA ASP A 248 -6.78 -20.18 -8.03
C ASP A 248 -5.47 -19.41 -8.12
N ALA A 249 -5.25 -18.45 -7.24
CA ALA A 249 -4.03 -17.67 -7.19
C ALA A 249 -2.76 -18.53 -7.07
N THR A 250 -2.83 -19.65 -6.32
CA THR A 250 -1.71 -20.58 -6.18
C THR A 250 -1.42 -21.37 -7.46
N THR A 251 -2.46 -21.72 -8.20
CA THR A 251 -2.35 -22.37 -9.51
C THR A 251 -1.86 -21.37 -10.57
N GLN A 252 -2.36 -20.13 -10.54
CA GLN A 252 -1.87 -19.03 -11.40
C GLN A 252 -0.37 -18.80 -11.19
N TYR A 253 0.08 -18.75 -9.93
CA TYR A 253 1.49 -18.63 -9.60
C TYR A 253 2.32 -19.79 -10.17
N ALA A 254 1.84 -21.03 -10.01
CA ALA A 254 2.51 -22.23 -10.48
C ALA A 254 2.67 -22.28 -12.00
N THR A 255 1.66 -21.81 -12.73
CA THR A 255 1.60 -21.94 -14.21
C THR A 255 2.14 -20.71 -14.95
N ALA A 256 2.15 -19.55 -14.32
CA ALA A 256 2.55 -18.29 -14.97
C ALA A 256 3.98 -18.35 -15.52
N TYR A 257 4.90 -18.94 -14.77
CA TYR A 257 6.29 -19.10 -15.22
C TYR A 257 6.35 -19.96 -16.49
N GLN A 258 5.68 -21.11 -16.49
CA GLN A 258 5.65 -22.00 -17.66
C GLN A 258 5.02 -21.34 -18.87
N LYS A 259 3.87 -20.67 -18.69
CA LYS A 259 3.17 -19.98 -19.78
C LYS A 259 3.94 -18.78 -20.33
N SER A 260 4.58 -18.03 -19.46
CA SER A 260 5.36 -16.84 -19.86
C SER A 260 6.70 -17.21 -20.48
N CYS A 261 7.32 -18.29 -20.00
CA CYS A 261 8.63 -18.73 -20.46
C CYS A 261 8.59 -19.66 -21.67
N LEU A 262 7.60 -20.58 -21.75
CA LEU A 262 7.48 -21.53 -22.86
C LEU A 262 6.87 -20.90 -24.12
N ALA A 263 6.06 -19.87 -24.00
CA ALA A 263 5.43 -19.22 -25.15
C ALA A 263 6.37 -18.29 -25.94
N LYS A 264 7.49 -17.88 -25.36
CA LYS A 264 8.48 -16.99 -25.99
C LYS A 264 9.83 -17.24 -25.34
N ASP A 265 10.91 -17.28 -26.09
CA ASP A 265 12.31 -17.43 -25.66
C ASP A 265 12.80 -16.46 -24.55
N TYR A 266 11.90 -15.90 -23.78
CA TYR A 266 12.15 -14.88 -22.73
C TYR A 266 12.86 -15.41 -21.48
N CYS A 267 12.79 -16.71 -21.22
CA CYS A 267 13.49 -17.32 -20.10
C CYS A 267 14.88 -17.84 -20.46
N ALA A 268 15.22 -17.83 -21.75
CA ALA A 268 16.59 -18.06 -22.20
C ALA A 268 17.31 -16.72 -22.24
N ALA A 269 18.16 -16.51 -21.24
CA ALA A 269 19.29 -15.61 -21.22
C ALA A 269 19.35 -14.47 -22.28
N GLU A 270 19.46 -13.21 -21.91
CA GLU A 270 20.05 -12.13 -22.71
C GLU A 270 19.18 -11.12 -23.45
N ALA A 271 17.86 -11.24 -23.55
CA ALA A 271 17.11 -10.16 -24.13
C ALA A 271 16.67 -9.13 -23.07
N PRO A 272 16.95 -7.81 -23.26
CA PRO A 272 16.29 -6.80 -22.44
C PRO A 272 14.78 -6.93 -22.65
N ILE A 273 14.02 -6.92 -21.54
CA ILE A 273 12.55 -7.01 -21.54
C ILE A 273 12.01 -5.74 -22.21
N LYS A 274 12.08 -5.65 -23.53
CA LYS A 274 11.56 -4.51 -24.30
C LYS A 274 10.10 -4.66 -24.71
N ASP A 275 9.51 -5.83 -24.51
CA ASP A 275 8.14 -6.13 -24.97
C ASP A 275 7.23 -6.57 -23.83
N GLU A 276 7.08 -5.68 -22.84
CA GLU A 276 6.46 -5.92 -21.54
C GLU A 276 4.94 -6.12 -21.57
N LYS A 277 4.30 -5.73 -22.66
CA LYS A 277 2.83 -5.71 -22.76
C LYS A 277 2.19 -7.10 -22.79
N ASN A 278 2.97 -8.17 -22.88
CA ASN A 278 2.46 -9.52 -23.08
C ASN A 278 2.81 -10.54 -21.97
N ILE A 279 3.47 -10.13 -20.88
CA ILE A 279 3.73 -11.06 -19.75
C ILE A 279 2.60 -10.96 -18.76
N THR A 280 1.76 -11.97 -18.72
CA THR A 280 0.69 -12.12 -17.74
C THR A 280 1.18 -13.00 -16.61
N TRP A 281 1.71 -12.41 -15.54
CA TRP A 281 2.13 -13.16 -14.34
C TRP A 281 0.97 -13.80 -13.58
N TRP A 282 -0.25 -13.29 -13.82
CA TRP A 282 -1.48 -13.76 -13.20
C TRP A 282 -2.52 -14.03 -14.29
N PRO A 283 -2.47 -15.21 -14.94
CA PRO A 283 -3.41 -15.55 -16.01
C PRO A 283 -4.85 -15.56 -15.48
N SER A 284 -5.74 -14.80 -16.12
CA SER A 284 -7.14 -14.67 -15.71
C SER A 284 -7.96 -15.94 -15.92
N SER A 285 -7.50 -16.86 -16.78
CA SER A 285 -8.15 -18.14 -17.03
C SER A 285 -7.16 -19.28 -16.86
N LEU A 286 -7.58 -20.32 -16.17
CA LEU A 286 -6.85 -21.56 -15.98
C LEU A 286 -7.47 -22.65 -16.86
N SER A 287 -6.64 -23.30 -17.68
CA SER A 287 -7.06 -24.47 -18.44
C SER A 287 -7.12 -25.72 -17.57
N ASN A 288 -7.77 -26.80 -18.06
CA ASN A 288 -7.77 -28.08 -17.35
C ASN A 288 -6.34 -28.61 -17.12
N GLU A 289 -5.41 -28.35 -18.04
CA GLU A 289 -4.01 -28.71 -17.90
C GLU A 289 -3.35 -27.94 -16.77
N ASP A 290 -3.61 -26.63 -16.65
CA ASP A 290 -3.12 -25.79 -15.55
C ASP A 290 -3.58 -26.31 -14.19
N LEU A 291 -4.86 -26.70 -14.09
CA LEU A 291 -5.45 -27.23 -12.87
C LEU A 291 -4.82 -28.58 -12.45
N GLN A 292 -4.24 -29.33 -13.39
CA GLN A 292 -3.54 -30.58 -13.15
C GLN A 292 -2.02 -30.44 -13.03
N ASN A 293 -1.49 -29.22 -13.05
CA ASN A 293 -0.05 -28.97 -12.89
C ASN A 293 0.49 -29.60 -11.61
N ASP A 294 1.65 -30.28 -11.72
CA ASP A 294 2.31 -31.00 -10.60
C ASP A 294 3.09 -30.09 -9.65
N SER A 295 3.12 -28.78 -9.88
CA SER A 295 3.81 -27.85 -9.02
C SER A 295 3.37 -27.98 -7.56
N PRO A 296 4.31 -27.93 -6.58
CA PRO A 296 3.96 -27.93 -5.16
C PRO A 296 3.12 -26.70 -4.73
N TYR A 297 3.12 -25.66 -5.54
CA TYR A 297 2.27 -24.48 -5.32
C TYR A 297 0.80 -24.72 -5.71
N ASN A 298 0.48 -25.71 -6.53
CA ASN A 298 -0.90 -25.99 -6.95
C ASN A 298 -1.73 -26.58 -5.81
N THR A 299 -2.43 -25.73 -5.06
CA THR A 299 -3.27 -26.16 -3.93
C THR A 299 -4.61 -26.81 -4.36
N ARG A 300 -4.91 -26.85 -5.67
CA ARG A 300 -6.00 -27.67 -6.21
C ARG A 300 -5.61 -29.13 -6.30
N LYS A 301 -4.31 -29.42 -6.38
CA LYS A 301 -3.78 -30.78 -6.44
C LYS A 301 -3.20 -31.21 -5.10
N ASN A 302 -2.44 -30.37 -4.45
CA ASN A 302 -1.72 -30.66 -3.22
C ASN A 302 -2.51 -30.21 -1.98
N ILE A 303 -2.48 -31.03 -0.93
CA ILE A 303 -3.02 -30.68 0.39
C ILE A 303 -1.95 -29.89 1.16
N GLY A 304 -2.38 -28.90 1.94
CA GLY A 304 -1.50 -28.08 2.75
C GLY A 304 -1.26 -26.69 2.18
N LEU A 305 -0.37 -25.96 2.82
CA LEU A 305 0.08 -24.65 2.34
C LEU A 305 1.11 -24.84 1.21
N PRO A 306 1.21 -23.89 0.27
CA PRO A 306 2.31 -23.89 -0.69
C PRO A 306 3.66 -23.73 0.03
N PRO A 307 4.80 -24.08 -0.62
CA PRO A 307 6.13 -24.07 0.01
C PRO A 307 6.59 -22.70 0.49
N SER A 308 6.14 -21.63 -0.16
CA SER A 308 6.45 -20.23 0.22
C SER A 308 5.29 -19.32 -0.16
N PRO A 309 5.31 -18.05 0.24
CA PRO A 309 4.36 -17.05 -0.27
C PRO A 309 4.35 -16.99 -1.80
N ILE A 310 3.26 -16.54 -2.38
CA ILE A 310 3.09 -16.43 -3.84
C ILE A 310 3.16 -14.97 -4.33
N SER A 311 3.13 -14.01 -3.43
CA SER A 311 3.19 -12.58 -3.75
C SER A 311 3.60 -11.76 -2.53
N SER A 312 3.94 -10.49 -2.75
CA SER A 312 4.03 -9.47 -1.69
C SER A 312 2.69 -9.32 -0.98
N VAL A 313 2.73 -8.90 0.28
CA VAL A 313 1.56 -8.81 1.14
C VAL A 313 1.34 -7.40 1.67
N SER A 314 0.09 -6.98 1.77
CA SER A 314 -0.31 -5.76 2.45
C SER A 314 -0.42 -5.97 3.96
N ILE A 315 -0.39 -4.86 4.71
CA ILE A 315 -0.73 -4.83 6.13
C ILE A 315 -2.15 -5.36 6.37
N SER A 316 -3.07 -5.04 5.47
CA SER A 316 -4.47 -5.47 5.53
C SER A 316 -4.59 -7.00 5.43
N SER A 317 -3.92 -7.65 4.47
CA SER A 317 -3.97 -9.10 4.32
C SER A 317 -3.31 -9.83 5.49
N LEU A 318 -2.17 -9.35 6.00
CA LEU A 318 -1.56 -9.89 7.22
C LEU A 318 -2.48 -9.76 8.43
N SER A 319 -3.06 -8.58 8.62
CA SER A 319 -4.01 -8.34 9.71
C SER A 319 -5.26 -9.22 9.59
N ALA A 320 -5.77 -9.43 8.38
CA ALA A 320 -6.93 -10.28 8.14
C ALA A 320 -6.66 -11.75 8.48
N VAL A 321 -5.47 -12.27 8.18
CA VAL A 321 -5.06 -13.64 8.53
C VAL A 321 -4.94 -13.80 10.05
N LEU A 322 -4.27 -12.86 10.74
CA LEU A 322 -4.06 -12.93 12.19
C LEU A 322 -5.35 -12.69 13.00
N ASN A 323 -6.33 -12.00 12.42
CA ASN A 323 -7.64 -11.73 12.99
C ASN A 323 -8.74 -12.36 12.13
N SER A 324 -8.47 -13.55 11.60
CA SER A 324 -9.39 -14.26 10.72
C SER A 324 -10.73 -14.54 11.41
N ARG A 325 -11.80 -14.45 10.64
CA ARG A 325 -13.17 -14.66 11.14
C ARG A 325 -13.58 -16.12 10.98
N SER A 326 -13.88 -16.78 12.10
CA SER A 326 -14.50 -18.10 12.06
C SER A 326 -15.89 -17.99 11.41
N SER A 327 -16.20 -18.91 10.51
CA SER A 327 -17.48 -18.99 9.82
C SER A 327 -17.82 -20.45 9.50
N ASP A 328 -19.09 -20.73 9.17
CA ASP A 328 -19.54 -22.04 8.71
C ASP A 328 -19.19 -22.30 7.23
N TYR A 329 -18.66 -21.29 6.54
CA TYR A 329 -18.34 -21.40 5.10
C TYR A 329 -17.10 -22.25 4.86
N TYR A 330 -17.12 -22.97 3.74
CA TYR A 330 -16.00 -23.75 3.21
C TYR A 330 -15.60 -23.31 1.81
N TYR A 331 -16.47 -22.58 1.12
CA TYR A 331 -16.30 -22.17 -0.27
C TYR A 331 -16.59 -20.68 -0.42
N TYR A 332 -15.95 -20.08 -1.39
CA TYR A 332 -16.22 -18.72 -1.85
C TYR A 332 -15.96 -18.62 -3.35
N LEU A 333 -16.52 -17.61 -3.97
CA LEU A 333 -16.19 -17.18 -5.34
C LEU A 333 -16.40 -15.67 -5.44
N ASN A 334 -15.72 -15.04 -6.36
CA ASN A 334 -15.94 -13.65 -6.71
C ASN A 334 -16.69 -13.57 -8.04
N ASP A 335 -17.70 -12.70 -8.11
CA ASP A 335 -18.38 -12.40 -9.37
C ASP A 335 -17.57 -11.38 -10.20
N MET A 336 -18.06 -11.06 -11.41
CA MET A 336 -17.40 -10.13 -12.31
C MET A 336 -17.38 -8.67 -11.79
N GLU A 337 -18.26 -8.33 -10.84
CA GLU A 337 -18.31 -7.04 -10.18
C GLU A 337 -17.34 -6.96 -8.99
N GLY A 338 -16.76 -8.10 -8.59
CA GLY A 338 -15.81 -8.23 -7.47
C GLY A 338 -16.49 -8.47 -6.12
N ASN A 339 -17.79 -8.84 -6.09
CA ASN A 339 -18.46 -9.21 -4.85
C ASN A 339 -18.15 -10.67 -4.51
N THR A 340 -17.92 -10.96 -3.24
CA THR A 340 -17.61 -12.30 -2.76
C THR A 340 -18.88 -13.02 -2.30
N HIS A 341 -19.10 -14.21 -2.83
CA HIS A 341 -20.23 -15.09 -2.51
C HIS A 341 -19.72 -16.33 -1.77
N TYR A 342 -20.28 -16.58 -0.59
CA TYR A 342 -19.86 -17.66 0.30
C TYR A 342 -20.81 -18.85 0.20
N ALA A 343 -20.28 -20.06 0.49
CA ALA A 343 -21.09 -21.28 0.55
C ALA A 343 -20.56 -22.21 1.64
N ARG A 344 -21.47 -22.95 2.28
CA ARG A 344 -21.16 -23.95 3.30
C ARG A 344 -20.86 -25.31 2.69
N THR A 345 -21.57 -25.66 1.63
CA THR A 345 -21.46 -26.96 0.94
C THR A 345 -21.04 -26.77 -0.52
N LEU A 346 -20.57 -27.85 -1.13
CA LEU A 346 -20.24 -27.86 -2.55
C LEU A 346 -21.47 -27.62 -3.44
N GLU A 347 -22.64 -28.09 -3.00
CA GLU A 347 -23.90 -27.89 -3.71
C GLU A 347 -24.26 -26.40 -3.75
N GLU A 348 -24.19 -25.72 -2.59
CA GLU A 348 -24.38 -24.25 -2.51
C GLU A 348 -23.38 -23.52 -3.39
N HIS A 349 -22.11 -23.95 -3.39
CA HIS A 349 -21.07 -23.36 -4.21
C HIS A 349 -21.35 -23.50 -5.70
N ASN A 350 -21.79 -24.69 -6.13
CA ASN A 350 -22.19 -24.94 -7.52
C ASN A 350 -23.39 -24.08 -7.94
N VAL A 351 -24.36 -23.87 -7.04
CA VAL A 351 -25.46 -22.92 -7.28
C VAL A 351 -24.92 -21.48 -7.46
N ASN A 352 -23.98 -21.07 -6.64
CA ASN A 352 -23.35 -19.75 -6.77
C ASN A 352 -22.62 -19.61 -8.11
N ILE A 353 -21.86 -20.64 -8.55
CA ILE A 353 -21.19 -20.65 -9.86
C ILE A 353 -22.20 -20.43 -10.99
N GLN A 354 -23.30 -21.19 -10.98
CA GLN A 354 -24.34 -21.06 -12.00
C GLN A 354 -24.95 -19.66 -12.01
N LYS A 355 -25.26 -19.14 -10.82
CA LYS A 355 -25.94 -17.86 -10.68
C LYS A 355 -25.07 -16.65 -11.01
N TYR A 356 -23.82 -16.65 -10.58
CA TYR A 356 -22.98 -15.45 -10.59
C TYR A 356 -21.86 -15.47 -11.65
N LEU A 357 -21.53 -16.63 -12.21
CA LEU A 357 -20.48 -16.74 -13.23
C LEU A 357 -21.00 -17.19 -14.61
N LEU A 358 -22.07 -18.00 -14.68
CA LEU A 358 -22.54 -18.59 -15.94
C LEU A 358 -23.87 -18.01 -16.44
N SER A 359 -24.62 -17.28 -15.62
CA SER A 359 -25.93 -16.70 -15.96
C SER A 359 -25.87 -15.28 -16.52
N GLN A 360 -24.69 -14.79 -16.87
CA GLN A 360 -24.49 -13.46 -17.44
C GLN A 360 -24.29 -13.49 -18.95
#